data_62a76dbbb64bbc3b15884cebf98df216
#
_entry.id   62a76dbbb64bbc3b15884cebf98df216
#
_cell.length_a   1.000
_cell.length_b   1.000
_cell.length_c   1.000
_cell.angle_alpha   90.00
_cell.angle_beta   90.00
_cell.angle_gamma   90.00
#
_symmetry.space_group_name_H-M   'P 1'
#
loop_
_entity.id
_entity.type
_entity.pdbx_description
1 polymer ?
#
loop_
_entity_poly.entity_id
_entity_poly.type
_entity_poly.pdbx_seq_one_letter_code
_entity_poly.pdbx_strand_id
1 'polypeptide(L)'
;MAVIAPILIWYPEPARPIGLIVTWGPMQNGDTGLPIDLVGFADRSIQVEGVFGASGTVELQGSNDLTNFRVLHDPYSQPLDYTAARIDHLTEIPVLMRPAVLSGDVTTSITVTMYIRRTDRMVS
;
A
#
# COMPACT_ATOMS: atom_id res chain seq x y z
N MET A 1 3.11 -8.34 -16.80
CA MET A 1 3.61 -7.42 -15.77
C MET A 1 3.13 -6.02 -16.07
N ALA A 2 2.44 -5.40 -15.16
CA ALA A 2 1.87 -4.08 -15.37
C ALA A 2 2.12 -3.19 -14.14
N VAL A 3 2.04 -1.88 -14.37
CA VAL A 3 2.04 -0.89 -13.29
C VAL A 3 0.60 -0.43 -13.11
N ILE A 4 0.06 -0.64 -11.93
CA ILE A 4 -1.35 -0.38 -11.62
C ILE A 4 -1.48 0.95 -10.90
N ALA A 5 -2.20 1.88 -11.50
CA ALA A 5 -2.46 3.17 -10.88
C ALA A 5 -3.45 3.02 -9.71
N PRO A 6 -3.23 3.71 -8.59
CA PRO A 6 -4.17 3.64 -7.48
C PRO A 6 -5.42 4.48 -7.74
N ILE A 7 -6.51 4.08 -7.10
CA ILE A 7 -7.73 4.89 -7.00
C ILE A 7 -7.68 5.57 -5.65
N LEU A 8 -7.94 6.89 -5.63
CA LEU A 8 -7.84 7.73 -4.44
C LEU A 8 -9.22 8.26 -4.08
N ILE A 9 -9.64 8.02 -2.84
CA ILE A 9 -10.94 8.48 -2.34
C ILE A 9 -10.74 9.16 -0.99
N TRP A 10 -11.13 10.43 -0.89
CA TRP A 10 -11.12 11.14 0.38
C TRP A 10 -12.18 10.57 1.32
N TYR A 11 -11.82 10.35 2.57
CA TYR A 11 -12.74 9.82 3.56
C TYR A 11 -12.63 10.66 4.86
N PRO A 12 -13.74 11.01 5.50
CA PRO A 12 -15.12 10.59 5.18
C PRO A 12 -15.70 11.22 3.92
N GLU A 13 -15.27 12.43 3.54
CA GLU A 13 -15.80 13.07 2.33
C GLU A 13 -14.91 14.23 1.91
N PRO A 14 -14.98 14.65 0.64
CA PRO A 14 -14.11 15.70 0.12
C PRO A 14 -14.23 17.04 0.83
N ALA A 15 -15.43 17.37 1.36
CA ALA A 15 -15.65 18.64 2.03
C ALA A 15 -14.85 18.77 3.34
N ARG A 16 -14.55 17.64 3.98
CA ARG A 16 -13.76 17.60 5.22
C ARG A 16 -12.76 16.44 5.15
N PRO A 17 -11.75 16.56 4.30
CA PRO A 17 -10.82 15.45 4.07
C PRO A 17 -9.91 15.26 5.27
N ILE A 18 -10.13 14.20 6.03
CA ILE A 18 -9.30 13.81 7.16
C ILE A 18 -8.31 12.74 6.71
N GLY A 19 -8.74 11.85 5.86
CA GLY A 19 -7.93 10.75 5.38
C GLY A 19 -8.16 10.45 3.92
N LEU A 20 -7.36 9.54 3.41
CA LEU A 20 -7.39 9.14 2.01
C LEU A 20 -7.37 7.62 1.95
N ILE A 21 -8.29 7.04 1.21
CA ILE A 21 -8.29 5.62 0.90
C ILE A 21 -7.61 5.46 -0.45
N VAL A 22 -6.55 4.68 -0.48
CA VAL A 22 -5.74 4.44 -1.69
C VAL A 22 -5.86 2.96 -2.03
N THR A 23 -6.37 2.64 -3.21
CA THR A 23 -6.60 1.26 -3.60
C THR A 23 -5.85 0.94 -4.89
N TRP A 24 -5.00 -0.08 -4.85
CA TRP A 24 -4.38 -0.67 -6.03
C TRP A 24 -5.01 -2.03 -6.29
N GLY A 25 -5.51 -2.22 -7.50
CA GLY A 25 -5.98 -3.55 -7.85
C GLY A 25 -7.23 -3.57 -8.70
N PRO A 26 -7.59 -4.77 -9.12
CA PRO A 26 -6.88 -6.02 -8.80
C PRO A 26 -5.52 -6.11 -9.49
N MET A 27 -4.53 -6.66 -8.78
CA MET A 27 -3.19 -6.87 -9.31
C MET A 27 -2.96 -8.35 -9.53
N GLN A 28 -2.32 -8.67 -10.64
CA GLN A 28 -1.99 -10.03 -11.03
C GLN A 28 -0.54 -10.34 -10.71
N ASN A 29 -0.15 -11.59 -10.94
CA ASN A 29 1.22 -12.02 -10.72
C ASN A 29 2.20 -11.12 -11.50
N GLY A 30 3.18 -10.57 -10.81
CA GLY A 30 4.18 -9.70 -11.38
C GLY A 30 3.82 -8.22 -11.49
N ASP A 31 2.59 -7.85 -11.13
CA ASP A 31 2.17 -6.46 -11.20
C ASP A 31 2.74 -5.65 -10.04
N THR A 32 3.00 -4.38 -10.30
CA THR A 32 3.51 -3.42 -9.32
C THR A 32 2.57 -2.22 -9.28
N GLY A 33 2.27 -1.74 -8.09
CA GLY A 33 1.49 -0.52 -7.94
C GLY A 33 2.31 0.71 -8.31
N LEU A 34 1.65 1.70 -8.93
CA LEU A 34 2.27 3.00 -9.13
C LEU A 34 2.49 3.64 -7.76
N PRO A 35 3.70 4.14 -7.45
CA PRO A 35 3.96 4.71 -6.12
C PRO A 35 3.10 5.93 -5.84
N ILE A 36 2.74 6.09 -4.57
CA ILE A 36 2.02 7.27 -4.09
C ILE A 36 2.91 8.07 -3.14
N ASP A 37 2.87 9.39 -3.28
CA ASP A 37 3.53 10.33 -2.39
C ASP A 37 2.69 10.50 -1.12
N LEU A 38 3.32 10.29 0.03
CA LEU A 38 2.63 10.26 1.31
C LEU A 38 3.04 11.38 2.26
N VAL A 39 3.62 12.44 1.72
CA VAL A 39 3.98 13.62 2.54
C VAL A 39 2.72 14.18 3.22
N GLY A 40 2.80 14.41 4.53
CA GLY A 40 1.67 14.88 5.32
C GLY A 40 0.79 13.77 5.91
N PHE A 41 1.10 12.49 5.62
CA PHE A 41 0.30 11.36 6.08
C PHE A 41 1.20 10.38 6.86
N ALA A 42 1.26 10.49 8.19
CA ALA A 42 2.06 9.58 9.00
C ALA A 42 1.25 8.43 9.60
N ASP A 43 -0.07 8.62 9.79
CA ASP A 43 -0.93 7.53 10.25
C ASP A 43 -1.35 6.70 9.05
N ARG A 44 -0.87 5.46 8.99
CA ARG A 44 -1.07 4.60 7.82
C ARG A 44 -1.45 3.20 8.25
N SER A 45 -2.43 2.61 7.56
CA SER A 45 -2.73 1.19 7.68
C SER A 45 -2.90 0.59 6.30
N ILE A 46 -2.70 -0.72 6.20
CA ILE A 46 -2.80 -1.44 4.93
C ILE A 46 -3.72 -2.64 5.11
N GLN A 47 -4.51 -2.91 4.10
CA GLN A 47 -5.37 -4.09 4.03
C GLN A 47 -5.13 -4.78 2.71
N VAL A 48 -4.95 -6.09 2.76
CA VAL A 48 -4.70 -6.92 1.58
C VAL A 48 -5.82 -7.94 1.48
N GLU A 49 -6.47 -8.01 0.32
CA GLU A 49 -7.58 -8.92 0.05
C GLU A 49 -7.44 -9.53 -1.33
N GLY A 50 -8.10 -10.66 -1.54
CA GLY A 50 -8.23 -11.24 -2.86
C GLY A 50 -7.83 -12.70 -2.93
N VAL A 51 -7.51 -13.15 -4.14
CA VAL A 51 -7.08 -14.51 -4.44
C VAL A 51 -5.56 -14.49 -4.60
N PHE A 52 -4.86 -15.22 -3.73
CA PHE A 52 -3.40 -15.23 -3.75
C PHE A 52 -2.85 -16.26 -4.74
N GLY A 53 -3.58 -17.38 -4.94
CA GLY A 53 -3.13 -18.45 -5.82
C GLY A 53 -2.00 -19.26 -5.21
N ALA A 54 -1.34 -20.06 -6.04
CA ALA A 54 -0.19 -20.85 -5.59
C ALA A 54 1.00 -19.92 -5.35
N SER A 55 1.51 -19.92 -4.11
CA SER A 55 2.67 -19.10 -3.71
C SER A 55 2.48 -17.60 -3.94
N GLY A 56 1.23 -17.13 -3.96
CA GLY A 56 0.94 -15.72 -4.14
C GLY A 56 1.48 -14.88 -2.99
N THR A 57 2.25 -13.83 -3.32
CA THR A 57 2.85 -12.95 -2.34
C THR A 57 2.81 -11.51 -2.84
N VAL A 58 2.32 -10.61 -2.00
CA VAL A 58 2.41 -9.18 -2.25
C VAL A 58 3.30 -8.56 -1.16
N GLU A 59 4.17 -7.68 -1.58
CA GLU A 59 5.12 -7.00 -0.70
C GLU A 59 4.81 -5.52 -0.70
N LEU A 60 4.89 -4.88 0.47
CA LEU A 60 4.77 -3.43 0.56
C LEU A 60 6.17 -2.83 0.55
N GLN A 61 6.40 -1.91 -0.37
CA GLN A 61 7.70 -1.29 -0.58
C GLN A 61 7.63 0.23 -0.36
N GLY A 62 8.75 0.79 0.05
CA GLY A 62 8.86 2.22 0.22
C GLY A 62 10.18 2.76 -0.31
N SER A 63 10.21 4.08 -0.53
CA SER A 63 11.40 4.78 -1.01
C SER A 63 11.44 6.18 -0.42
N ASN A 64 12.64 6.62 -0.03
CA ASN A 64 12.90 8.00 0.39
C ASN A 64 13.69 8.78 -0.65
N ASP A 65 14.36 8.10 -1.57
CA ASP A 65 15.14 8.77 -2.62
C ASP A 65 14.38 8.86 -3.95
N LEU A 66 13.12 8.42 -3.97
CA LEU A 66 12.21 8.45 -5.11
C LEU A 66 12.58 7.49 -6.23
N THR A 67 13.63 6.72 -6.08
CA THR A 67 14.16 5.86 -7.13
C THR A 67 14.28 4.40 -6.68
N ASN A 68 14.86 4.16 -5.51
CA ASN A 68 15.11 2.82 -5.01
C ASN A 68 14.03 2.42 -4.02
N PHE A 69 13.37 1.31 -4.29
CA PHE A 69 12.32 0.78 -3.43
C PHE A 69 12.82 -0.44 -2.67
N ARG A 70 12.48 -0.51 -1.40
CA ARG A 70 12.84 -1.63 -0.52
C ARG A 70 11.61 -2.08 0.24
N VAL A 71 11.59 -3.35 0.65
CA VAL A 71 10.51 -3.88 1.47
C VAL A 71 10.47 -3.13 2.80
N LEU A 72 9.26 -2.79 3.24
CA LEU A 72 9.05 -2.20 4.55
C LEU A 72 8.95 -3.30 5.61
N HIS A 73 9.14 -2.93 6.87
CA HIS A 73 9.14 -3.85 7.99
C HIS A 73 8.16 -3.40 9.06
N ASP A 74 7.66 -4.36 9.83
CA ASP A 74 6.84 -4.08 11.01
C ASP A 74 7.74 -3.74 12.21
N PRO A 75 7.15 -3.36 13.38
CA PRO A 75 7.95 -3.02 14.55
C PRO A 75 8.85 -4.14 15.06
N TYR A 76 8.62 -5.37 14.63
CA TYR A 76 9.42 -6.54 15.02
C TYR A 76 10.45 -6.90 13.95
N SER A 77 10.71 -6.00 13.01
CA SER A 77 11.67 -6.19 11.91
C SER A 77 11.30 -7.32 10.96
N GLN A 78 10.02 -7.67 10.88
CA GLN A 78 9.53 -8.64 9.92
C GLN A 78 9.14 -7.92 8.63
N PRO A 79 9.49 -8.47 7.46
CA PRO A 79 9.12 -7.83 6.20
C PRO A 79 7.60 -7.81 6.02
N LEU A 80 7.08 -6.73 5.46
CA LEU A 80 5.66 -6.60 5.18
C LEU A 80 5.35 -7.26 3.84
N ASP A 81 5.35 -8.58 3.85
CA ASP A 81 4.91 -9.40 2.73
C ASP A 81 3.73 -10.25 3.18
N TYR A 82 2.75 -10.41 2.29
CA TYR A 82 1.47 -11.02 2.63
C TYR A 82 1.18 -12.16 1.68
N THR A 83 0.80 -13.30 2.27
CA THR A 83 0.38 -14.49 1.52
C THR A 83 -1.09 -14.80 1.74
N ALA A 84 -1.79 -13.99 2.51
CA ALA A 84 -3.21 -14.13 2.81
C ALA A 84 -3.79 -12.77 3.16
N ALA A 85 -5.12 -12.67 3.17
CA ALA A 85 -5.83 -11.46 3.56
C ALA A 85 -5.42 -11.02 4.98
N ARG A 86 -5.17 -9.73 5.14
CA ARG A 86 -4.68 -9.19 6.40
C ARG A 86 -4.84 -7.68 6.45
N ILE A 87 -4.89 -7.11 7.64
CA ILE A 87 -4.83 -5.68 7.88
C ILE A 87 -3.76 -5.39 8.93
N ASP A 88 -2.92 -4.39 8.68
CA ASP A 88 -1.82 -4.02 9.57
C ASP A 88 -1.68 -2.52 9.69
N HIS A 89 -1.17 -2.09 10.84
CA HIS A 89 -0.73 -0.72 11.06
C HIS A 89 0.71 -0.56 10.56
N LEU A 90 0.99 0.53 9.86
CA LEU A 90 2.32 0.82 9.31
C LEU A 90 3.05 1.82 10.19
N THR A 91 4.26 1.48 10.62
CA THR A 91 5.09 2.34 11.45
C THR A 91 6.23 3.02 10.68
N GLU A 92 6.67 2.42 9.59
CA GLU A 92 7.65 3.06 8.71
C GLU A 92 6.93 4.06 7.81
N ILE A 93 7.55 5.22 7.61
CA ILE A 93 6.91 6.34 6.92
C ILE A 93 7.79 6.88 5.79
N PRO A 94 8.08 6.07 4.76
CA PRO A 94 8.84 6.57 3.61
C PRO A 94 8.06 7.62 2.84
N VAL A 95 8.74 8.34 1.97
CA VAL A 95 8.13 9.37 1.13
C VAL A 95 7.17 8.76 0.12
N LEU A 96 7.58 7.67 -0.54
CA LEU A 96 6.76 6.96 -1.50
C LEU A 96 6.49 5.54 -1.02
N MET A 97 5.31 5.04 -1.32
CA MET A 97 4.96 3.63 -1.06
C MET A 97 4.25 3.04 -2.27
N ARG A 98 4.46 1.74 -2.47
CA ARG A 98 3.78 0.96 -3.49
C ARG A 98 3.68 -0.50 -3.08
N PRO A 99 2.64 -1.24 -3.50
CA PRO A 99 2.63 -2.69 -3.40
C PRO A 99 3.27 -3.31 -4.63
N ALA A 100 3.79 -4.53 -4.47
CA ALA A 100 4.33 -5.31 -5.58
C ALA A 100 3.96 -6.77 -5.39
N VAL A 101 3.34 -7.38 -6.39
CA VAL A 101 3.03 -8.82 -6.38
C VAL A 101 4.25 -9.55 -6.91
N LEU A 102 5.00 -10.17 -5.99
CA LEU A 102 6.29 -10.79 -6.30
C LEU A 102 6.15 -12.15 -6.95
N SER A 103 5.12 -12.89 -6.57
CA SER A 103 4.90 -14.25 -7.06
C SER A 103 3.43 -14.60 -7.01
N GLY A 104 3.07 -15.66 -7.73
CA GLY A 104 1.70 -16.12 -7.80
C GLY A 104 1.50 -17.03 -8.99
N ASP A 105 0.27 -17.18 -9.42
CA ASP A 105 -0.09 -17.96 -10.61
C ASP A 105 -1.14 -17.19 -11.44
N VAL A 106 -1.74 -17.87 -12.43
CA VAL A 106 -2.70 -17.21 -13.33
C VAL A 106 -4.00 -16.80 -12.62
N THR A 107 -4.27 -17.37 -11.44
CA THR A 107 -5.46 -17.02 -10.66
C THR A 107 -5.23 -15.86 -9.69
N THR A 108 -4.00 -15.41 -9.52
CA THR A 108 -3.66 -14.37 -8.56
C THR A 108 -4.37 -13.06 -8.92
N SER A 109 -5.11 -12.52 -7.96
CA SER A 109 -5.85 -11.28 -8.11
C SER A 109 -5.95 -10.63 -6.74
N ILE A 110 -5.06 -9.69 -6.45
CA ILE A 110 -4.87 -9.12 -5.13
C ILE A 110 -5.19 -7.63 -5.17
N THR A 111 -5.97 -7.17 -4.21
CA THR A 111 -6.26 -5.75 -4.02
C THR A 111 -5.63 -5.28 -2.74
N VAL A 112 -4.86 -4.19 -2.83
CA VAL A 112 -4.19 -3.58 -1.68
C VAL A 112 -4.81 -2.22 -1.44
N THR A 113 -5.31 -2.02 -0.24
CA THR A 113 -5.96 -0.78 0.17
C THR A 113 -5.21 -0.19 1.36
N MET A 114 -4.83 1.07 1.26
CA MET A 114 -4.27 1.81 2.38
C MET A 114 -5.27 2.85 2.84
N TYR A 115 -5.38 3.03 4.15
CA TYR A 115 -6.00 4.21 4.71
C TYR A 115 -4.91 5.04 5.37
N ILE A 116 -4.81 6.30 4.96
CA ILE A 116 -3.80 7.22 5.47
C ILE A 116 -4.48 8.48 5.98
N ARG A 117 -4.02 8.98 7.13
CA ARG A 117 -4.60 10.18 7.74
C ARG A 117 -3.59 11.32 7.75
N ARG A 118 -4.10 12.52 7.60
CA ARG A 118 -3.30 13.73 7.66
C ARG A 118 -2.74 13.89 9.08
N THR A 119 -1.48 14.27 9.12
CA THR A 119 -0.77 14.51 10.37
C THR A 119 -0.34 15.96 10.52
N ASP A 120 -0.48 16.75 9.48
CA ASP A 120 -0.23 18.18 9.55
C ASP A 120 -1.29 18.84 10.41
N ARG A 121 -0.89 19.63 11.36
CA ARG A 121 -1.82 20.37 12.17
C ARG A 121 -2.39 21.52 11.35
N MET A 122 -3.70 21.63 11.39
CA MET A 122 -4.35 22.84 10.97
C MET A 122 -4.23 23.83 12.10
N VAL A 123 -3.27 24.69 12.02
CA VAL A 123 -3.12 25.76 12.99
C VAL A 123 -4.07 26.86 12.55
N SER A 124 -5.07 27.02 13.33
CA SER A 124 -6.02 28.10 13.10
C SER A 124 -5.59 29.35 13.85
#